data_f6418ebc9036c42f0768f96dd67e9a5f
#
_entry.id   f6418ebc9036c42f0768f96dd67e9a5f
#
_cell.length_a   1.000
_cell.length_b   1.000
_cell.length_c   1.000
_cell.angle_alpha   90.00
_cell.angle_beta   90.00
_cell.angle_gamma   90.00
#
_symmetry.space_group_name_H-M   'P 1'
#
loop_
_entity.id
_entity.type
_entity.pdbx_description
1 polymer ?
#
loop_
_entity_poly.entity_id
_entity_poly.type
_entity_poly.pdbx_seq_one_letter_code
_entity_poly.pdbx_strand_id
1 'polypeptide(L)'
;MLSIKPIKALSDNYIWLVTTNEGSIVIDPGESKQIIDLVKSNEIDLEGILITHHHYDHTNGIEEILKYKKVEVYGPKNNVNSITKRVKQNDVFNLIGLKFEVIETPGHTLDHIAFYCCEDGKSILFCGDTLFSCLLYTSDAADDGV
;
A
#
# COMPACT_ATOMS: atom_id res chain seq x y z
N MET A 1 -1.33 -7.59 -15.56
CA MET A 1 -2.68 -7.34 -15.07
C MET A 1 -2.65 -6.79 -13.66
N LEU A 2 -3.41 -5.76 -13.38
CA LEU A 2 -3.42 -5.09 -12.09
C LEU A 2 -4.81 -5.13 -11.48
N SER A 3 -4.91 -5.57 -10.25
CA SER A 3 -6.16 -5.58 -9.49
C SER A 3 -5.95 -4.84 -8.17
N ILE A 4 -6.85 -3.93 -7.83
CA ILE A 4 -6.82 -3.19 -6.58
C ILE A 4 -8.15 -3.38 -5.90
N LYS A 5 -8.13 -3.91 -4.68
CA LYS A 5 -9.35 -4.18 -3.91
C LYS A 5 -9.25 -3.57 -2.54
N PRO A 6 -10.30 -2.87 -2.08
CA PRO A 6 -10.37 -2.45 -0.68
C PRO A 6 -10.81 -3.62 0.18
N ILE A 7 -10.12 -3.85 1.27
CA ILE A 7 -10.52 -4.83 2.28
C ILE A 7 -10.89 -4.04 3.52
N LYS A 8 -12.12 -4.17 3.96
CA LYS A 8 -12.59 -3.42 5.10
C LYS A 8 -11.91 -3.89 6.38
N ALA A 9 -11.42 -2.96 7.16
CA ALA A 9 -10.70 -3.24 8.39
C ALA A 9 -11.21 -2.33 9.49
N LEU A 10 -11.23 -2.85 10.73
CA LEU A 10 -11.75 -2.12 11.87
C LEU A 10 -13.16 -1.64 11.55
N SER A 11 -13.57 -0.45 11.94
CA SER A 11 -14.93 0.01 11.62
C SER A 11 -14.97 0.86 10.35
N ASP A 12 -13.93 1.65 10.08
CA ASP A 12 -13.97 2.66 9.03
C ASP A 12 -12.79 2.63 8.08
N ASN A 13 -11.86 1.70 8.25
CA ASN A 13 -10.62 1.73 7.49
C ASN A 13 -10.63 0.72 6.35
N TYR A 14 -9.72 0.94 5.41
CA TYR A 14 -9.52 0.01 4.31
C TYR A 14 -8.05 -0.39 4.25
N ILE A 15 -7.83 -1.67 3.97
CA ILE A 15 -6.54 -2.20 3.58
C ILE A 15 -6.60 -2.32 2.06
N TRP A 16 -5.63 -1.72 1.36
CA TRP A 16 -5.63 -1.84 -0.10
C TRP A 16 -4.84 -3.08 -0.50
N LEU A 17 -5.51 -4.00 -1.18
CA LEU A 17 -4.88 -5.20 -1.71
C LEU A 17 -4.59 -4.99 -3.19
N VAL A 18 -3.32 -5.00 -3.55
CA VAL A 18 -2.87 -4.80 -4.93
C VAL A 18 -2.28 -6.08 -5.45
N THR A 19 -2.78 -6.57 -6.55
CA THR A 19 -2.37 -7.85 -7.12
C THR A 19 -2.00 -7.71 -8.59
N THR A 20 -0.91 -8.34 -8.98
CA THR A 20 -0.49 -8.48 -10.37
C THR A 20 -0.19 -9.94 -10.64
N ASN A 21 0.32 -10.25 -11.81
CA ASN A 21 0.75 -11.61 -12.14
C ASN A 21 1.92 -12.08 -11.27
N GLU A 22 2.62 -11.15 -10.61
CA GLU A 22 3.81 -11.48 -9.83
C GLU A 22 3.55 -11.59 -8.35
N GLY A 23 2.33 -11.36 -7.90
CA GLY A 23 1.98 -11.50 -6.50
C GLY A 23 1.12 -10.37 -6.00
N SER A 24 1.03 -10.26 -4.67
CA SER A 24 0.19 -9.26 -4.02
C SER A 24 0.97 -8.47 -2.99
N ILE A 25 0.55 -7.23 -2.78
CA ILE A 25 1.01 -6.41 -1.66
C ILE A 25 -0.21 -5.85 -0.96
N VAL A 26 -0.05 -5.50 0.30
CA VAL A 26 -1.11 -4.82 1.05
C VAL A 26 -0.59 -3.49 1.56
N ILE A 27 -1.48 -2.52 1.65
CA ILE A 27 -1.14 -1.15 2.08
C ILE A 27 -1.96 -0.83 3.32
N ASP A 28 -1.25 -0.43 4.38
CA ASP A 28 -1.83 -0.01 5.66
C ASP A 28 -2.70 -1.09 6.32
N PRO A 29 -2.15 -2.27 6.62
CA PRO A 29 -2.95 -3.32 7.25
C PRO A 29 -3.18 -3.03 8.74
N GLY A 30 -4.27 -2.36 9.04
CA GLY A 30 -4.68 -2.08 10.42
C GLY A 30 -5.19 -3.29 11.15
N GLU A 31 -5.57 -4.35 10.43
CA GLU A 31 -5.95 -5.64 10.98
C GLU A 31 -5.23 -6.74 10.23
N SER A 32 -5.06 -7.88 10.88
CA SER A 32 -4.30 -8.98 10.29
C SER A 32 -5.17 -10.10 9.75
N LYS A 33 -6.35 -10.31 10.34
CA LYS A 33 -7.13 -11.53 10.08
C LYS A 33 -7.46 -11.72 8.61
N GLN A 34 -7.95 -10.70 7.94
CA GLN A 34 -8.35 -10.80 6.54
C GLN A 34 -7.18 -11.20 5.65
N ILE A 35 -6.00 -10.62 5.93
CA ILE A 35 -4.81 -10.88 5.12
C ILE A 35 -4.26 -12.27 5.42
N ILE A 36 -4.23 -12.66 6.70
CA ILE A 36 -3.75 -13.97 7.10
C ILE A 36 -4.63 -15.06 6.48
N ASP A 37 -5.94 -14.87 6.46
CA ASP A 37 -6.85 -15.84 5.85
C ASP A 37 -6.55 -16.02 4.37
N LEU A 38 -6.29 -14.92 3.64
CA LEU A 38 -5.96 -14.99 2.22
C LEU A 38 -4.62 -15.69 1.97
N VAL A 39 -3.64 -15.44 2.84
CA VAL A 39 -2.33 -16.08 2.72
C VAL A 39 -2.45 -17.58 3.01
N LYS A 40 -3.17 -17.95 4.07
CA LYS A 40 -3.31 -19.34 4.46
C LYS A 40 -4.06 -20.16 3.44
N SER A 41 -5.03 -19.56 2.77
CA SER A 41 -5.81 -20.26 1.73
C SER A 41 -5.12 -20.24 0.37
N ASN A 42 -3.95 -19.65 0.27
CA ASN A 42 -3.20 -19.47 -0.98
C ASN A 42 -3.96 -18.67 -2.03
N GLU A 43 -4.88 -17.80 -1.61
CA GLU A 43 -5.58 -16.92 -2.54
C GLU A 43 -4.70 -15.75 -2.96
N ILE A 44 -3.71 -15.39 -2.15
CA ILE A 44 -2.72 -14.39 -2.52
C ILE A 44 -1.32 -14.92 -2.23
N ASP A 45 -0.36 -14.41 -2.99
CA ASP A 45 1.06 -14.60 -2.73
C ASP A 45 1.59 -13.25 -2.27
N LEU A 46 1.68 -13.08 -0.95
CA LEU A 46 2.06 -11.79 -0.37
C LEU A 46 3.55 -11.55 -0.56
N GLU A 47 3.90 -10.42 -1.19
CA GLU A 47 5.27 -10.07 -1.52
C GLU A 47 5.78 -8.83 -0.80
N GLY A 48 4.90 -8.08 -0.18
CA GLY A 48 5.33 -6.89 0.54
C GLY A 48 4.18 -6.18 1.23
N ILE A 49 4.55 -5.26 2.11
CA ILE A 49 3.60 -4.41 2.84
C ILE A 49 4.07 -2.96 2.69
N LEU A 50 3.15 -2.06 2.38
CA LEU A 50 3.44 -0.63 2.30
C LEU A 50 2.69 0.10 3.41
N ILE A 51 3.37 1.02 4.08
CA ILE A 51 2.81 1.81 5.20
C ILE A 51 2.89 3.28 4.86
N THR A 52 1.78 4.00 4.96
CA THR A 52 1.76 5.43 4.68
C THR A 52 2.13 6.28 5.88
N HIS A 53 1.77 5.85 7.08
CA HIS A 53 2.07 6.59 8.31
C HIS A 53 1.94 5.67 9.52
N HIS A 54 2.23 6.19 10.71
CA HIS A 54 2.38 5.36 11.91
C HIS A 54 1.09 5.07 12.68
N HIS A 55 -0.04 5.64 12.31
CA HIS A 55 -1.26 5.47 13.10
C HIS A 55 -1.61 4.00 13.27
N TYR A 56 -2.09 3.65 14.45
CA TYR A 56 -2.38 2.29 14.85
C TYR A 56 -3.35 1.60 13.88
N ASP A 57 -4.36 2.31 13.43
CA ASP A 57 -5.37 1.75 12.53
C ASP A 57 -4.83 1.46 11.12
N HIS A 58 -3.58 1.81 10.85
CA HIS A 58 -2.92 1.52 9.58
C HIS A 58 -1.73 0.58 9.73
N THR A 59 -1.36 0.23 10.96
CA THR A 59 -0.15 -0.57 11.21
C THR A 59 -0.37 -1.77 12.13
N ASN A 60 -1.50 -1.83 12.80
CA ASN A 60 -1.72 -2.81 13.86
C ASN A 60 -1.61 -4.26 13.42
N GLY A 61 -1.89 -4.56 12.15
CA GLY A 61 -1.87 -5.93 11.66
C GLY A 61 -0.51 -6.45 11.21
N ILE A 62 0.50 -5.59 11.11
CA ILE A 62 1.77 -5.95 10.47
C ILE A 62 2.43 -7.14 11.15
N GLU A 63 2.59 -7.10 12.47
CA GLU A 63 3.36 -8.13 13.16
C GLU A 63 2.72 -9.51 13.05
N GLU A 64 1.39 -9.59 13.15
CA GLU A 64 0.70 -10.86 13.02
C GLU A 64 0.83 -11.42 11.61
N ILE A 65 0.72 -10.56 10.61
CA ILE A 65 0.88 -10.98 9.22
C ILE A 65 2.28 -11.56 9.00
N LEU A 66 3.30 -10.90 9.53
CA LEU A 66 4.68 -11.34 9.33
C LEU A 66 4.98 -12.68 9.98
N LYS A 67 4.18 -13.11 10.94
CA LYS A 67 4.33 -14.45 11.53
C LYS A 67 3.95 -15.54 10.52
N TYR A 68 3.08 -15.23 9.59
CA TYR A 68 2.64 -16.20 8.58
C TYR A 68 3.40 -16.08 7.27
N LYS A 69 3.81 -14.86 6.92
CA LYS A 69 4.57 -14.64 5.70
C LYS A 69 5.53 -13.48 5.93
N LYS A 70 6.81 -13.79 5.99
CA LYS A 70 7.83 -12.76 6.20
C LYS A 70 8.11 -12.07 4.88
N VAL A 71 7.87 -10.76 4.83
CA VAL A 71 8.08 -9.94 3.64
C VAL A 71 8.67 -8.60 4.08
N GLU A 72 9.19 -7.84 3.11
CA GLU A 72 9.67 -6.49 3.39
C GLU A 72 8.49 -5.56 3.67
N VAL A 73 8.70 -4.63 4.58
CA VAL A 73 7.71 -3.62 4.94
C VAL A 73 8.30 -2.26 4.63
N TYR A 74 7.71 -1.57 3.66
CA TYR A 74 8.17 -0.27 3.19
C TYR A 74 7.37 0.82 3.89
N GLY A 75 8.02 1.80 4.45
CA GLY A 75 7.33 2.88 5.12
C GLY A 75 8.23 4.04 5.46
N PRO A 76 7.64 5.13 5.98
CA PRO A 76 8.42 6.34 6.29
C PRO A 76 9.23 6.17 7.57
N LYS A 77 10.05 7.18 7.84
CA LYS A 77 10.81 7.23 9.09
C LYS A 77 9.85 7.56 10.23
N ASN A 78 9.70 6.62 11.16
CA ASN A 78 8.85 6.77 12.34
C ASN A 78 9.23 5.69 13.35
N ASN A 79 8.42 5.48 14.40
CA ASN A 79 8.71 4.46 15.42
C ASN A 79 8.06 3.11 15.15
N VAL A 80 7.57 2.85 13.98
CA VAL A 80 7.02 1.53 13.65
C VAL A 80 8.18 0.58 13.39
N ASN A 81 8.46 -0.28 14.36
CA ASN A 81 9.66 -1.14 14.31
C ASN A 81 9.59 -2.21 13.23
N SER A 82 8.41 -2.59 12.80
CA SER A 82 8.25 -3.63 11.79
C SER A 82 8.59 -3.15 10.36
N ILE A 83 8.78 -1.85 10.16
CA ILE A 83 9.21 -1.35 8.86
C ILE A 83 10.65 -1.75 8.63
N THR A 84 10.92 -2.44 7.52
CA THR A 84 12.27 -2.93 7.19
C THR A 84 12.95 -2.08 6.13
N LYS A 85 12.19 -1.37 5.31
CA LYS A 85 12.71 -0.50 4.25
C LYS A 85 12.16 0.91 4.47
N ARG A 86 12.97 1.78 5.02
CA ARG A 86 12.58 3.18 5.23
C ARG A 86 12.72 3.93 3.92
N VAL A 87 11.64 4.62 3.51
CA VAL A 87 11.60 5.34 2.24
C VAL A 87 11.22 6.81 2.49
N LYS A 88 11.58 7.67 1.55
CA LYS A 88 11.35 9.10 1.67
C LYS A 88 11.06 9.68 0.29
N GLN A 89 10.81 10.98 0.25
CA GLN A 89 10.48 11.71 -0.98
C GLN A 89 11.40 11.31 -2.13
N ASN A 90 10.79 10.97 -3.25
CA ASN A 90 11.44 10.61 -4.51
C ASN A 90 12.11 9.24 -4.53
N ASP A 91 12.04 8.47 -3.44
CA ASP A 91 12.54 7.10 -3.48
C ASP A 91 11.67 6.28 -4.44
N VAL A 92 12.31 5.35 -5.14
CA VAL A 92 11.65 4.49 -6.11
C VAL A 92 12.03 3.06 -5.80
N PHE A 93 11.05 2.16 -5.86
CA PHE A 93 11.31 0.73 -5.70
C PHE A 93 10.33 -0.06 -6.55
N ASN A 94 10.68 -1.32 -6.81
CA ASN A 94 9.83 -2.21 -7.61
C ASN A 94 9.30 -3.32 -6.73
N LEU A 95 8.00 -3.59 -6.83
CA LEU A 95 7.35 -4.70 -6.16
C LEU A 95 6.27 -5.24 -7.08
N ILE A 96 6.19 -6.55 -7.20
CA ILE A 96 5.20 -7.27 -8.02
C ILE A 96 5.09 -6.71 -9.44
N GLY A 97 6.23 -6.32 -9.99
CA GLY A 97 6.28 -5.78 -11.36
C GLY A 97 5.81 -4.35 -11.50
N LEU A 98 5.50 -3.67 -10.39
CA LEU A 98 5.10 -2.27 -10.40
C LEU A 98 6.23 -1.40 -9.87
N LYS A 99 6.38 -0.23 -10.46
CA LYS A 99 7.35 0.76 -9.99
C LYS A 99 6.61 1.76 -9.11
N PHE A 100 7.03 1.82 -7.85
CA PHE A 100 6.45 2.75 -6.89
C PHE A 100 7.38 3.93 -6.66
N GLU A 101 6.80 5.10 -6.57
CA GLU A 101 7.51 6.32 -6.22
C GLU A 101 6.91 6.89 -4.95
N VAL A 102 7.76 7.33 -4.03
CA VAL A 102 7.33 7.86 -2.73
C VAL A 102 7.16 9.37 -2.81
N ILE A 103 6.05 9.85 -2.30
CA ILE A 103 5.73 11.28 -2.24
C ILE A 103 5.41 11.62 -0.78
N GLU A 104 6.16 12.55 -0.19
CA GLU A 104 5.86 12.98 1.16
C GLU A 104 4.64 13.88 1.17
N THR A 105 3.70 13.57 2.04
CA THR A 105 2.43 14.29 2.14
C THR A 105 2.16 14.61 3.61
N PRO A 106 3.04 15.39 4.26
CA PRO A 106 2.84 15.72 5.66
C PRO A 106 1.59 16.60 5.81
N GLY A 107 0.81 16.32 6.83
CA GLY A 107 -0.42 17.05 7.05
C GLY A 107 -1.17 16.41 8.20
N HIS A 108 -1.77 15.27 7.92
CA HIS A 108 -2.45 14.48 8.94
C HIS A 108 -1.44 14.05 10.02
N THR A 109 -0.28 13.55 9.59
CA THR A 109 0.87 13.29 10.46
C THR A 109 2.12 13.81 9.76
N LEU A 110 3.18 14.03 10.55
CA LEU A 110 4.43 14.52 9.98
C LEU A 110 5.13 13.45 9.13
N ASP A 111 4.90 12.18 9.46
CA ASP A 111 5.54 11.07 8.76
C ASP A 111 4.78 10.60 7.52
N HIS A 112 3.64 11.22 7.19
CA HIS A 112 2.75 10.72 6.14
C HIS A 112 3.40 10.77 4.77
N ILE A 113 3.36 9.62 4.06
CA ILE A 113 3.80 9.52 2.68
C ILE A 113 2.69 8.88 1.85
N ALA A 114 2.76 9.08 0.55
CA ALA A 114 1.89 8.41 -0.40
C ALA A 114 2.76 7.57 -1.33
N PHE A 115 2.17 6.54 -1.92
CA PHE A 115 2.83 5.70 -2.90
C PHE A 115 2.17 5.88 -4.25
N TYR A 116 2.96 6.21 -5.25
CA TYR A 116 2.49 6.45 -6.60
C TYR A 116 3.00 5.33 -7.52
N CYS A 117 2.12 4.80 -8.36
CA CYS A 117 2.53 3.89 -9.42
C CYS A 117 1.69 4.14 -10.67
N CYS A 118 2.21 3.66 -11.78
CA CYS A 118 1.57 3.82 -13.07
C CYS A 118 1.58 2.47 -13.79
N GLU A 119 0.42 2.05 -14.30
CA GLU A 119 0.30 0.79 -14.98
C GLU A 119 -0.86 0.87 -15.97
N ASP A 120 -0.64 0.38 -17.20
CA ASP A 120 -1.66 0.32 -18.24
C ASP A 120 -2.29 1.69 -18.53
N GLY A 121 -1.49 2.75 -18.50
CA GLY A 121 -1.96 4.09 -18.77
C GLY A 121 -2.71 4.75 -17.63
N LYS A 122 -2.72 4.11 -16.45
CA LYS A 122 -3.33 4.68 -15.25
C LYS A 122 -2.27 5.10 -14.28
N SER A 123 -2.49 6.21 -13.62
CA SER A 123 -1.69 6.60 -12.45
C SER A 123 -2.53 6.38 -11.21
N ILE A 124 -1.92 5.81 -10.18
CA ILE A 124 -2.58 5.42 -8.96
C ILE A 124 -1.78 5.96 -7.80
N LEU A 125 -2.46 6.64 -6.88
CA LEU A 125 -1.83 7.23 -5.71
C LEU A 125 -2.52 6.68 -4.45
N PHE A 126 -1.74 6.02 -3.60
CA PHE A 126 -2.24 5.49 -2.34
C PHE A 126 -1.88 6.48 -1.23
N CYS A 127 -2.88 7.09 -0.60
CA CYS A 127 -2.72 8.13 0.41
C CYS A 127 -3.44 7.76 1.70
N GLY A 128 -3.06 6.66 2.32
CA GLY A 128 -3.75 6.20 3.52
C GLY A 128 -5.12 5.64 3.17
N ASP A 129 -6.18 6.21 3.73
CA ASP A 129 -7.53 5.73 3.46
C ASP A 129 -8.04 6.09 2.07
N THR A 130 -7.33 6.96 1.36
CA THR A 130 -7.78 7.47 0.08
C THR A 130 -6.95 6.89 -1.05
N LEU A 131 -7.63 6.54 -2.12
CA LEU A 131 -7.00 6.09 -3.35
C LEU A 131 -7.38 7.03 -4.47
N PHE A 132 -6.39 7.53 -5.19
CA PHE A 132 -6.62 8.34 -6.37
C PHE A 132 -6.17 7.58 -7.61
N SER A 133 -6.98 7.64 -8.65
CA SER A 133 -6.68 6.94 -9.89
C SER A 133 -7.11 7.79 -11.07
N CYS A 134 -6.26 7.89 -12.09
CA CYS A 134 -6.64 8.60 -13.29
C CYS A 134 -5.94 8.00 -14.51
N LEU A 135 -6.48 8.29 -15.69
CA LEU A 135 -5.93 7.83 -16.95
C LEU A 135 -4.91 8.84 -17.46
N LEU A 136 -3.69 8.40 -17.67
CA LEU A 136 -2.60 9.30 -17.98
C LEU A 136 -2.67 9.88 -19.39
N TYR A 137 -3.16 9.10 -20.35
CA TYR A 137 -3.08 9.51 -21.75
C TYR A 137 -4.28 10.30 -22.23
N THR A 138 -5.26 10.53 -21.40
CA THR A 138 -6.40 11.34 -21.75
C THR A 138 -6.16 12.72 -21.17
N SER A 139 -5.78 13.66 -22.01
CA SER A 139 -5.38 14.97 -21.55
C SER A 139 -6.49 15.70 -20.79
N ASP A 140 -7.70 15.49 -21.20
CA ASP A 140 -8.86 16.09 -20.57
C ASP A 140 -9.30 15.32 -19.34
N ALA A 141 -8.76 14.16 -19.12
CA ALA A 141 -9.10 13.36 -17.98
C ALA A 141 -8.21 13.68 -16.78
N ALA A 142 -7.37 14.66 -16.89
CA ALA A 142 -6.51 15.05 -15.78
C ALA A 142 -7.31 15.39 -14.53
N ASP A 143 -8.54 15.76 -14.72
CA ASP A 143 -9.43 16.08 -13.62
C ASP A 143 -10.04 14.83 -12.98
N ASP A 144 -9.78 13.67 -13.54
CA ASP A 144 -10.38 12.44 -13.04
C ASP A 144 -9.64 11.82 -11.88
N GLY A 145 -8.62 12.45 -11.39
CA GLY A 145 -7.94 11.96 -10.22
C GLY A 145 -8.93 11.90 -9.09
N VAL A 146 -9.22 10.76 -8.62
CA VAL A 146 -10.27 10.64 -7.63
C VAL A 146 -9.78 9.84 -6.46
#